data_a767a4f5594fbfb10f81b4f5923c7cf0
#
_entry.id   a767a4f5594fbfb10f81b4f5923c7cf0
#
_cell.length_a   1.000
_cell.length_b   1.000
_cell.length_c   1.000
_cell.angle_alpha   90.00
_cell.angle_beta   90.00
_cell.angle_gamma   90.00
#
_symmetry.space_group_name_H-M   'P 1'
#
loop_
_entity.id
_entity.type
_entity.pdbx_description
1 polymer ?
#
loop_
_entity_poly.entity_id
_entity_poly.type
_entity_poly.pdbx_seq_one_letter_code
_entity_poly.pdbx_strand_id
1 'polypeptide(L)'
;MKTGKIVQVMGPVVDVEFEDNDLPFIKDALEVDNGGKRCVMEVAQHIGNNTVRCIMLAASEGLHKDMEVVATGSGITVPVGQGTLGRLFNVLGDTLDGGKTLEGEKHWCIHRDPPSFEDQSPVVEVLETGIKVIDLLAPYAKGGKIGLFGGAGVGKTVLIQELIRNIATEHGGYSIFTGVGERSREGNDLWSE
;
A
#
# COMPACT_ATOMS: atom_id res chain seq x y z
N MET A 1 8.71 21.38 11.22
CA MET A 1 7.91 20.77 10.15
C MET A 1 7.82 21.78 9.03
N LYS A 2 7.99 21.36 7.78
CA LYS A 2 7.88 22.24 6.62
C LYS A 2 6.41 22.43 6.30
N THR A 3 5.99 23.66 6.08
CA THR A 3 4.60 23.99 5.70
C THR A 3 4.58 24.58 4.30
N GLY A 4 3.57 24.22 3.54
CA GLY A 4 3.33 24.75 2.19
C GLY A 4 1.88 25.10 2.00
N LYS A 5 1.53 25.60 0.83
CA LYS A 5 0.17 25.96 0.46
C LYS A 5 -0.22 25.31 -0.87
N ILE A 6 -1.45 24.83 -0.95
CA ILE A 6 -1.99 24.33 -2.21
C ILE A 6 -2.10 25.48 -3.22
N VAL A 7 -1.48 25.33 -4.38
CA VAL A 7 -1.60 26.29 -5.48
C VAL A 7 -2.56 25.81 -6.56
N GLN A 8 -2.68 24.50 -6.74
CA GLN A 8 -3.59 23.92 -7.75
C GLN A 8 -4.07 22.53 -7.33
N VAL A 9 -5.33 22.21 -7.67
CA VAL A 9 -5.92 20.88 -7.51
C VAL A 9 -6.44 20.42 -8.87
N MET A 10 -6.02 19.25 -9.33
CA MET A 10 -6.41 18.65 -10.61
C MET A 10 -6.80 17.17 -10.40
N GLY A 11 -8.01 16.92 -9.90
CA GLY A 11 -8.41 15.56 -9.52
C GLY A 11 -7.48 15.00 -8.43
N PRO A 12 -6.81 13.86 -8.64
CA PRO A 12 -5.91 13.27 -7.65
C PRO A 12 -4.54 13.94 -7.58
N VAL A 13 -4.26 14.93 -8.44
CA VAL A 13 -2.96 15.64 -8.48
C VAL A 13 -3.11 16.99 -7.82
N VAL A 14 -2.22 17.29 -6.88
CA VAL A 14 -2.20 18.56 -6.14
C VAL A 14 -0.81 19.15 -6.22
N ASP A 15 -0.72 20.42 -6.60
CA ASP A 15 0.53 21.18 -6.59
C ASP A 15 0.58 22.03 -5.32
N VAL A 16 1.70 21.91 -4.59
CA VAL A 16 1.93 22.58 -3.31
C VAL A 16 3.19 23.41 -3.38
N GLU A 17 3.09 24.68 -3.03
CA GLU A 17 4.21 25.61 -2.97
C GLU A 17 4.74 25.71 -1.54
N PHE A 18 6.07 25.64 -1.40
CA PHE A 18 6.77 25.79 -0.13
C PHE A 18 7.58 27.08 -0.12
N GLU A 19 7.82 27.63 1.06
CA GLU A 19 8.65 28.83 1.22
C GLU A 19 10.14 28.45 1.24
N ASP A 20 11.01 29.39 0.87
CA ASP A 20 12.46 29.38 1.09
C ASP A 20 13.28 28.20 0.54
N ASN A 21 12.95 27.62 -0.60
CA ASN A 21 13.68 26.49 -1.18
C ASN A 21 13.76 25.24 -0.25
N ASP A 22 13.00 25.19 0.82
CA ASP A 22 12.98 24.07 1.74
C ASP A 22 11.93 23.01 1.31
N LEU A 23 12.14 22.43 0.14
CA LEU A 23 11.24 21.44 -0.44
C LEU A 23 11.28 20.11 0.33
N PRO A 24 10.13 19.41 0.47
CA PRO A 24 10.12 18.02 0.89
C PRO A 24 10.79 17.14 -0.16
N PHE A 25 11.30 15.98 0.24
CA PHE A 25 11.89 15.03 -0.69
C PHE A 25 10.80 14.33 -1.53
N ILE A 26 11.22 13.84 -2.70
CA ILE A 26 10.35 12.97 -3.50
C ILE A 26 10.05 11.72 -2.66
N LYS A 27 8.78 11.28 -2.66
CA LYS A 27 8.19 10.22 -1.83
C LYS A 27 7.92 10.61 -0.37
N ASP A 28 8.17 11.84 0.04
CA ASP A 28 7.68 12.31 1.34
C ASP A 28 6.16 12.39 1.36
N ALA A 29 5.59 12.08 2.51
CA ALA A 29 4.18 12.23 2.77
C ALA A 29 3.87 13.67 3.22
N LEU A 30 2.83 14.25 2.64
CA LEU A 30 2.29 15.53 3.04
C LEU A 30 0.87 15.34 3.56
N GLU A 31 0.50 16.14 4.54
CA GLU A 31 -0.82 16.10 5.16
C GLU A 31 -1.55 17.42 5.01
N VAL A 32 -2.83 17.35 4.75
CA VAL A 32 -3.74 18.50 4.72
C VAL A 32 -4.99 18.17 5.52
N ASP A 33 -5.44 19.11 6.31
CA ASP A 33 -6.73 19.02 7.01
C ASP A 33 -7.85 19.54 6.10
N ASN A 34 -8.74 18.65 5.72
CA ASN A 34 -9.90 18.96 4.92
C ASN A 34 -11.16 18.92 5.78
N GLY A 35 -11.36 20.00 6.56
CA GLY A 35 -12.54 20.14 7.42
C GLY A 35 -12.61 19.12 8.56
N GLY A 36 -11.48 18.81 9.19
CA GLY A 36 -11.35 17.80 10.25
C GLY A 36 -11.08 16.39 9.74
N LYS A 37 -10.95 16.22 8.43
CA LYS A 37 -10.52 14.95 7.82
C LYS A 37 -9.08 15.06 7.37
N ARG A 38 -8.20 14.24 7.94
CA ARG A 38 -6.81 14.11 7.52
C ARG A 38 -6.75 13.51 6.12
N CYS A 39 -6.21 14.25 5.17
CA CYS A 39 -5.93 13.76 3.82
C CYS A 39 -4.42 13.70 3.61
N VAL A 40 -3.94 12.61 3.05
CA VAL A 40 -2.51 12.38 2.81
C VAL A 40 -2.25 12.34 1.31
N MET A 41 -1.13 12.95 0.92
CA MET A 41 -0.62 12.92 -0.44
C MET A 41 0.88 12.61 -0.43
N GLU A 42 1.40 12.06 -1.52
CA GLU A 42 2.81 11.75 -1.69
C GLU A 42 3.44 12.68 -2.71
N VAL A 43 4.64 13.18 -2.42
CA VAL A 43 5.43 13.99 -3.35
C VAL A 43 5.91 13.12 -4.50
N ALA A 44 5.40 13.38 -5.70
CA ALA A 44 5.78 12.65 -6.90
C ALA A 44 6.91 13.32 -7.68
N GLN A 45 6.93 14.66 -7.70
CA GLN A 45 7.89 15.41 -8.52
C GLN A 45 8.09 16.86 -8.00
N HIS A 46 9.29 17.40 -8.17
CA HIS A 46 9.54 18.84 -8.07
C HIS A 46 9.34 19.48 -9.45
N ILE A 47 8.47 20.48 -9.54
CA ILE A 47 8.11 21.12 -10.81
C ILE A 47 8.73 22.52 -11.00
N GLY A 48 9.57 22.95 -10.07
CA GLY A 48 10.22 24.26 -10.07
C GLY A 48 9.45 25.31 -9.27
N ASN A 49 10.02 26.50 -9.13
CA ASN A 49 9.42 27.64 -8.40
C ASN A 49 8.94 27.27 -7.00
N ASN A 50 9.75 26.53 -6.25
CA ASN A 50 9.42 26.04 -4.90
C ASN A 50 8.14 25.18 -4.82
N THR A 51 7.69 24.63 -5.95
CA THR A 51 6.46 23.86 -6.05
C THR A 51 6.75 22.38 -6.25
N VAL A 52 6.05 21.56 -5.52
CA VAL A 52 6.05 20.10 -5.66
C VAL A 52 4.70 19.62 -6.17
N ARG A 53 4.73 18.61 -7.01
CA ARG A 53 3.54 17.90 -7.48
C ARG A 53 3.34 16.65 -6.66
N CYS A 54 2.13 16.52 -6.12
CA CYS A 54 1.76 15.44 -5.22
C CYS A 54 0.61 14.63 -5.80
N ILE A 55 0.55 13.36 -5.40
CA ILE A 55 -0.55 12.44 -5.73
C ILE A 55 -1.32 12.16 -4.44
N MET A 56 -2.63 12.41 -4.48
CA MET A 56 -3.53 12.14 -3.38
C MET A 56 -3.73 10.64 -3.18
N LEU A 57 -3.71 10.20 -1.93
CA LEU A 57 -4.07 8.84 -1.52
C LEU A 57 -5.49 8.76 -0.94
N ALA A 58 -6.18 9.88 -0.96
CA ALA A 58 -7.59 10.01 -0.57
C ALA A 58 -8.30 10.86 -1.62
N ALA A 59 -9.62 10.94 -1.50
CA ALA A 59 -10.42 11.81 -2.33
C ALA A 59 -10.02 13.28 -2.13
N SER A 60 -9.93 14.04 -3.22
CA SER A 60 -9.51 15.44 -3.22
C SER A 60 -10.68 16.42 -3.09
N GLU A 61 -11.91 15.93 -2.99
CA GLU A 61 -13.11 16.78 -2.86
C GLU A 61 -13.03 17.63 -1.60
N GLY A 62 -13.27 18.92 -1.76
CA GLY A 62 -13.20 19.91 -0.69
C GLY A 62 -11.83 20.60 -0.57
N LEU A 63 -10.78 20.08 -1.19
CA LEU A 63 -9.50 20.76 -1.26
C LEU A 63 -9.59 21.97 -2.20
N HIS A 64 -8.99 23.06 -1.75
CA HIS A 64 -8.95 24.30 -2.53
C HIS A 64 -7.60 24.98 -2.40
N LYS A 65 -7.37 25.95 -3.25
CA LYS A 65 -6.17 26.78 -3.22
C LYS A 65 -6.02 27.48 -1.86
N ASP A 66 -4.78 27.71 -1.47
CA ASP A 66 -4.33 28.38 -0.24
C ASP A 66 -4.54 27.58 1.07
N MET A 67 -5.03 26.32 0.99
CA MET A 67 -5.01 25.43 2.17
C MET A 67 -3.58 25.10 2.58
N GLU A 68 -3.36 25.10 3.89
CA GLU A 68 -2.07 24.77 4.48
C GLU A 68 -1.80 23.25 4.41
N VAL A 69 -0.60 22.88 4.01
CA VAL A 69 -0.10 21.52 3.89
C VAL A 69 1.14 21.36 4.74
N VAL A 70 1.22 20.30 5.51
CA VAL A 70 2.35 20.00 6.39
C VAL A 70 3.12 18.81 5.85
N ALA A 71 4.44 18.95 5.69
CA ALA A 71 5.31 17.84 5.35
C ALA A 71 5.65 17.04 6.62
N THR A 72 5.47 15.71 6.56
CA THR A 72 5.77 14.82 7.68
C THR A 72 7.27 14.62 7.89
N GLY A 73 8.08 14.90 6.86
CA GLY A 73 9.54 14.68 6.86
C GLY A 73 9.94 13.22 6.64
N SER A 74 9.01 12.38 6.26
CA SER A 74 9.24 10.98 5.90
C SER A 74 8.23 10.51 4.85
N GLY A 75 8.52 9.39 4.21
CA GLY A 75 7.55 8.72 3.36
C GLY A 75 6.39 8.11 4.17
N ILE A 76 5.41 7.61 3.45
CA ILE A 76 4.26 6.91 4.05
C ILE A 76 4.76 5.69 4.84
N THR A 77 4.26 5.53 6.05
CA THR A 77 4.59 4.40 6.91
C THR A 77 3.36 3.57 7.23
N VAL A 78 3.55 2.27 7.36
CA VAL A 78 2.49 1.32 7.72
C VAL A 78 2.90 0.50 8.94
N PRO A 79 1.94 0.08 9.79
CA PRO A 79 2.25 -0.77 10.94
C PRO A 79 2.73 -2.16 10.48
N VAL A 80 3.69 -2.71 11.21
CA VAL A 80 4.24 -4.04 10.97
C VAL A 80 4.40 -4.79 12.28
N GLY A 81 4.15 -6.09 12.28
CA GLY A 81 4.32 -6.94 13.46
C GLY A 81 3.16 -7.91 13.63
N GLN A 82 3.19 -8.65 14.73
CA GLN A 82 2.18 -9.68 15.02
C GLN A 82 0.76 -9.09 15.20
N GLY A 83 0.65 -7.85 15.66
CA GLY A 83 -0.63 -7.17 15.83
C GLY A 83 -1.37 -6.88 14.53
N THR A 84 -0.70 -7.01 13.37
CA THR A 84 -1.33 -6.80 12.05
C THR A 84 -2.04 -8.04 11.52
N LEU A 85 -1.84 -9.21 12.12
CA LEU A 85 -2.43 -10.46 11.66
C LEU A 85 -3.95 -10.47 11.85
N GLY A 86 -4.67 -10.93 10.84
CA GLY A 86 -6.13 -10.98 10.83
C GLY A 86 -6.82 -9.62 10.76
N ARG A 87 -6.08 -8.55 10.41
CA ARG A 87 -6.59 -7.19 10.38
C ARG A 87 -6.76 -6.68 8.96
N LEU A 88 -7.65 -5.71 8.81
CA LEU A 88 -7.93 -5.02 7.56
C LEU A 88 -7.46 -3.57 7.64
N PHE A 89 -6.66 -3.13 6.66
CA PHE A 89 -6.07 -1.79 6.61
C PHE A 89 -6.41 -1.04 5.32
N ASN A 90 -6.42 0.27 5.41
CA ASN A 90 -6.36 1.13 4.23
C ASN A 90 -4.90 1.29 3.75
N VAL A 91 -4.70 2.05 2.67
CA VAL A 91 -3.37 2.32 2.09
C VAL A 91 -2.43 3.13 3.01
N LEU A 92 -2.95 3.76 4.05
CA LEU A 92 -2.21 4.53 5.03
C LEU A 92 -1.89 3.73 6.30
N GLY A 93 -2.35 2.47 6.38
CA GLY A 93 -2.17 1.62 7.55
C GLY A 93 -3.21 1.85 8.65
N ASP A 94 -4.25 2.65 8.41
CA ASP A 94 -5.35 2.78 9.36
C ASP A 94 -6.25 1.54 9.32
N THR A 95 -6.72 1.10 10.48
CA THR A 95 -7.58 -0.08 10.60
C THR A 95 -8.99 0.19 10.09
N LEU A 96 -9.51 -0.69 9.22
CA LEU A 96 -10.86 -0.61 8.65
C LEU A 96 -11.85 -1.62 9.26
N ASP A 97 -11.35 -2.55 10.05
CA ASP A 97 -12.12 -3.66 10.65
C ASP A 97 -12.90 -3.28 11.93
N GLY A 98 -12.92 -2.01 12.31
CA GLY A 98 -13.52 -1.54 13.56
C GLY A 98 -12.79 -2.00 14.83
N GLY A 99 -11.65 -2.67 14.68
CA GLY A 99 -10.79 -3.06 15.80
C GLY A 99 -10.02 -1.89 16.39
N LYS A 100 -9.33 -2.13 17.50
CA LYS A 100 -8.48 -1.13 18.13
C LYS A 100 -7.36 -0.70 17.18
N THR A 101 -7.01 0.58 17.24
CA THR A 101 -5.79 1.09 16.60
C THR A 101 -4.56 0.35 17.14
N LEU A 102 -3.59 0.11 16.26
CA LEU A 102 -2.35 -0.55 16.62
C LEU A 102 -1.37 0.47 17.24
N GLU A 103 -1.63 0.83 18.50
CA GLU A 103 -0.75 1.72 19.24
C GLU A 103 0.49 0.96 19.74
N GLY A 104 1.66 1.53 19.44
CA GLY A 104 2.94 0.95 19.86
C GLY A 104 3.56 -0.09 18.92
N GLU A 105 2.91 -0.44 17.83
CA GLU A 105 3.52 -1.29 16.81
C GLU A 105 4.59 -0.53 16.02
N LYS A 106 5.59 -1.28 15.57
CA LYS A 106 6.64 -0.74 14.72
C LYS A 106 6.07 -0.34 13.37
N HIS A 107 6.49 0.79 12.85
CA HIS A 107 6.10 1.25 11.51
C HIS A 107 7.28 1.16 10.55
N TRP A 108 7.00 0.76 9.31
CA TRP A 108 7.96 0.74 8.22
C TRP A 108 7.50 1.65 7.09
N CYS A 109 8.46 2.37 6.50
CA CYS A 109 8.22 3.11 5.28
C CYS A 109 7.89 2.15 4.14
N ILE A 110 6.90 2.49 3.31
CA ILE A 110 6.53 1.69 2.14
C ILE A 110 7.62 1.70 1.06
N HIS A 111 8.42 2.76 1.01
CA HIS A 111 9.57 2.88 0.10
C HIS A 111 10.82 2.35 0.81
N ARG A 112 11.13 1.08 0.58
CA ARG A 112 12.29 0.41 1.14
C ARG A 112 13.18 -0.13 0.03
N ASP A 113 14.48 -0.14 0.29
CA ASP A 113 15.43 -0.79 -0.61
C ASP A 113 15.18 -2.30 -0.64
N PRO A 114 15.37 -2.94 -1.82
CA PRO A 114 15.29 -4.39 -1.93
C PRO A 114 16.45 -5.04 -1.16
N PRO A 115 16.33 -6.34 -0.81
CA PRO A 115 17.44 -7.11 -0.25
C PRO A 115 18.68 -7.05 -1.15
N SER A 116 19.86 -6.99 -0.54
CA SER A 116 21.11 -7.01 -1.29
C SER A 116 21.26 -8.33 -2.07
N PHE A 117 22.11 -8.34 -3.09
CA PHE A 117 22.36 -9.57 -3.86
C PHE A 117 22.91 -10.70 -2.98
N GLU A 118 23.69 -10.35 -1.95
CA GLU A 118 24.27 -11.29 -1.01
C GLU A 118 23.24 -11.97 -0.10
N ASP A 119 22.13 -11.27 0.17
CA ASP A 119 21.03 -11.77 1.01
C ASP A 119 20.04 -12.66 0.22
N GLN A 120 20.21 -12.76 -1.10
CA GLN A 120 19.30 -13.54 -1.94
C GLN A 120 19.75 -15.01 -2.00
N SER A 121 18.81 -15.94 -1.79
CA SER A 121 19.07 -17.37 -1.95
C SER A 121 19.18 -17.73 -3.44
N PRO A 122 20.28 -18.35 -3.87
CA PRO A 122 20.43 -18.84 -5.25
C PRO A 122 19.67 -20.15 -5.53
N VAL A 123 19.09 -20.75 -4.48
CA VAL A 123 18.43 -22.07 -4.60
C VAL A 123 16.98 -21.88 -5.03
N VAL A 124 16.63 -22.52 -6.15
CA VAL A 124 15.24 -22.58 -6.62
C VAL A 124 14.55 -23.78 -5.99
N GLU A 125 13.61 -23.50 -5.09
CA GLU A 125 12.75 -24.52 -4.49
C GLU A 125 11.33 -24.39 -5.07
N VAL A 126 10.67 -25.52 -5.26
CA VAL A 126 9.25 -25.53 -5.68
C VAL A 126 8.36 -25.28 -4.48
N LEU A 127 7.38 -24.42 -4.64
CA LEU A 127 6.30 -24.22 -3.69
C LEU A 127 5.17 -25.18 -4.06
N GLU A 128 4.93 -26.19 -3.23
CA GLU A 128 3.79 -27.08 -3.38
C GLU A 128 2.52 -26.33 -2.99
N THR A 129 1.65 -26.10 -3.97
CA THR A 129 0.42 -25.32 -3.76
C THR A 129 -0.77 -26.16 -3.30
N GLY A 130 -0.68 -27.48 -3.44
CA GLY A 130 -1.80 -28.41 -3.21
C GLY A 130 -2.83 -28.43 -4.33
N ILE A 131 -2.64 -27.63 -5.37
CA ILE A 131 -3.50 -27.58 -6.55
C ILE A 131 -2.86 -28.38 -7.65
N LYS A 132 -3.35 -29.61 -7.90
CA LYS A 132 -2.74 -30.60 -8.79
C LYS A 132 -2.36 -30.06 -10.15
N VAL A 133 -3.19 -29.25 -10.77
CA VAL A 133 -2.94 -28.71 -12.11
C VAL A 133 -1.79 -27.72 -12.10
N ILE A 134 -1.64 -26.94 -11.04
CA ILE A 134 -0.52 -26.01 -10.89
C ILE A 134 0.76 -26.78 -10.63
N ASP A 135 0.75 -27.64 -9.62
CA ASP A 135 1.94 -28.35 -9.17
C ASP A 135 2.51 -29.29 -10.26
N LEU A 136 1.64 -29.84 -11.13
CA LEU A 136 2.04 -30.73 -12.19
C LEU A 136 2.45 -30.01 -13.47
N LEU A 137 1.70 -28.98 -13.90
CA LEU A 137 1.87 -28.38 -15.23
C LEU A 137 2.59 -27.02 -15.21
N ALA A 138 2.50 -26.28 -14.11
CA ALA A 138 3.10 -24.94 -13.98
C ALA A 138 3.56 -24.69 -12.53
N PRO A 139 4.50 -25.49 -12.00
CA PRO A 139 4.90 -25.40 -10.60
C PRO A 139 5.44 -24.01 -10.24
N TYR A 140 5.11 -23.56 -9.04
CA TYR A 140 5.55 -22.27 -8.53
C TYR A 140 6.91 -22.38 -7.85
N ALA A 141 7.79 -21.44 -8.13
CA ALA A 141 9.04 -21.31 -7.42
C ALA A 141 8.87 -20.43 -6.18
N LYS A 142 9.43 -20.85 -5.04
CA LYS A 142 9.55 -20.00 -3.84
C LYS A 142 10.30 -18.72 -4.20
N GLY A 143 9.77 -17.56 -3.77
CA GLY A 143 10.33 -16.24 -4.13
C GLY A 143 10.00 -15.77 -5.57
N GLY A 144 9.27 -16.58 -6.34
CA GLY A 144 8.84 -16.24 -7.69
C GLY A 144 7.71 -15.22 -7.73
N LYS A 145 7.52 -14.61 -8.90
CA LYS A 145 6.38 -13.73 -9.22
C LYS A 145 5.48 -14.47 -10.21
N ILE A 146 4.23 -14.66 -9.86
CA ILE A 146 3.27 -15.45 -10.62
C ILE A 146 2.10 -14.58 -11.01
N GLY A 147 1.71 -14.61 -12.30
CA GLY A 147 0.55 -13.90 -12.81
C GLY A 147 -0.60 -14.85 -13.12
N LEU A 148 -1.78 -14.59 -12.56
CA LEU A 148 -3.02 -15.28 -12.85
C LEU A 148 -3.89 -14.39 -13.72
N PHE A 149 -4.01 -14.73 -15.01
CA PHE A 149 -4.77 -13.96 -15.99
C PHE A 149 -6.04 -14.70 -16.38
N GLY A 150 -7.14 -13.97 -16.53
CA GLY A 150 -8.41 -14.53 -16.96
C GLY A 150 -9.52 -13.49 -16.96
N GLY A 151 -10.57 -13.76 -17.72
CA GLY A 151 -11.78 -12.93 -17.75
C GLY A 151 -12.55 -12.93 -16.43
N ALA A 152 -13.70 -12.26 -16.42
CA ALA A 152 -14.60 -12.30 -15.28
C ALA A 152 -15.21 -13.69 -15.09
N GLY A 153 -15.36 -14.13 -13.84
CA GLY A 153 -16.06 -15.38 -13.50
C GLY A 153 -15.28 -16.68 -13.76
N VAL A 154 -13.99 -16.62 -14.05
CA VAL A 154 -13.17 -17.82 -14.32
C VAL A 154 -12.54 -18.44 -13.06
N GLY A 155 -12.90 -17.96 -11.88
CA GLY A 155 -12.43 -18.54 -10.60
C GLY A 155 -11.10 -18.04 -10.09
N LYS A 156 -10.58 -16.89 -10.56
CA LYS A 156 -9.32 -16.31 -10.03
C LYS A 156 -9.32 -16.11 -8.53
N THR A 157 -10.39 -15.53 -7.99
CA THR A 157 -10.53 -15.26 -6.55
C THR A 157 -10.56 -16.56 -5.75
N VAL A 158 -11.32 -17.56 -6.22
CA VAL A 158 -11.38 -18.88 -5.58
C VAL A 158 -10.00 -19.56 -5.56
N LEU A 159 -9.24 -19.44 -6.64
CA LEU A 159 -7.88 -19.96 -6.71
C LEU A 159 -6.96 -19.26 -5.70
N ILE A 160 -7.08 -17.95 -5.56
CA ILE A 160 -6.28 -17.17 -4.58
C ILE A 160 -6.66 -17.57 -3.16
N GLN A 161 -7.94 -17.72 -2.84
CA GLN A 161 -8.41 -18.17 -1.53
C GLN A 161 -7.85 -19.55 -1.17
N GLU A 162 -7.89 -20.50 -2.12
CA GLU A 162 -7.32 -21.84 -1.92
C GLU A 162 -5.81 -21.80 -1.70
N LEU A 163 -5.08 -20.96 -2.43
CA LEU A 163 -3.63 -20.75 -2.23
C LEU A 163 -3.34 -20.19 -0.84
N ILE A 164 -4.08 -19.18 -0.40
CA ILE A 164 -3.94 -18.58 0.94
C ILE A 164 -4.16 -19.64 2.02
N ARG A 165 -5.24 -20.41 1.91
CA ARG A 165 -5.56 -21.49 2.84
C ARG A 165 -4.47 -22.55 2.91
N ASN A 166 -4.01 -23.03 1.77
CA ASN A 166 -3.00 -24.09 1.70
C ASN A 166 -1.64 -23.61 2.25
N ILE A 167 -1.24 -22.37 1.98
CA ILE A 167 -0.03 -21.80 2.56
C ILE A 167 -0.13 -21.71 4.09
N ALA A 168 -1.28 -21.30 4.62
CA ALA A 168 -1.48 -21.20 6.06
C ALA A 168 -1.52 -22.58 6.75
N THR A 169 -2.22 -23.55 6.16
CA THR A 169 -2.44 -24.88 6.79
C THR A 169 -1.25 -25.82 6.61
N GLU A 170 -0.65 -25.88 5.43
CA GLU A 170 0.38 -26.87 5.10
C GLU A 170 1.81 -26.35 5.33
N HIS A 171 2.02 -25.06 5.12
CA HIS A 171 3.35 -24.46 5.23
C HIS A 171 3.53 -23.60 6.50
N GLY A 172 2.47 -23.37 7.29
CA GLY A 172 2.52 -22.50 8.47
C GLY A 172 2.93 -21.05 8.16
N GLY A 173 2.73 -20.63 6.91
CA GLY A 173 3.10 -19.32 6.41
C GLY A 173 2.06 -18.26 6.67
N TYR A 174 2.44 -17.00 6.43
CA TYR A 174 1.55 -15.85 6.45
C TYR A 174 1.20 -15.44 5.03
N SER A 175 -0.05 -15.05 4.83
CA SER A 175 -0.53 -14.50 3.56
C SER A 175 -0.92 -13.04 3.72
N ILE A 176 -0.53 -12.21 2.77
CA ILE A 176 -0.91 -10.81 2.71
C ILE A 176 -1.68 -10.61 1.40
N PHE A 177 -2.94 -10.21 1.50
CA PHE A 177 -3.74 -9.86 0.35
C PHE A 177 -3.83 -8.35 0.20
N THR A 178 -3.62 -7.85 -1.03
CA THR A 178 -3.76 -6.43 -1.36
C THR A 178 -4.70 -6.28 -2.54
N GLY A 179 -5.77 -5.51 -2.36
CA GLY A 179 -6.74 -5.20 -3.41
C GLY A 179 -6.44 -3.85 -4.05
N VAL A 180 -6.28 -3.82 -5.37
CA VAL A 180 -6.14 -2.59 -6.16
C VAL A 180 -7.17 -2.62 -7.28
N GLY A 181 -8.20 -1.76 -7.19
CA GLY A 181 -9.30 -1.74 -8.15
C GLY A 181 -10.23 -2.96 -8.09
N GLU A 182 -10.15 -3.75 -7.01
CA GLU A 182 -11.00 -4.91 -6.77
C GLU A 182 -12.35 -4.51 -6.12
N ARG A 183 -13.30 -5.44 -6.16
CA ARG A 183 -14.61 -5.23 -5.56
C ARG A 183 -14.50 -5.32 -4.03
N SER A 184 -15.08 -4.34 -3.33
CA SER A 184 -15.09 -4.31 -1.86
C SER A 184 -15.70 -5.56 -1.23
N ARG A 185 -16.67 -6.20 -1.92
CA ARG A 185 -17.28 -7.45 -1.47
C ARG A 185 -16.25 -8.59 -1.41
N GLU A 186 -15.43 -8.74 -2.46
CA GLU A 186 -14.40 -9.80 -2.51
C GLU A 186 -13.35 -9.62 -1.40
N GLY A 187 -12.98 -8.36 -1.11
CA GLY A 187 -12.10 -8.06 0.02
C GLY A 187 -12.74 -8.38 1.39
N ASN A 188 -14.03 -8.11 1.54
CA ASN A 188 -14.74 -8.44 2.76
C ASN A 188 -14.91 -9.97 2.95
N ASP A 189 -15.20 -10.69 1.88
CA ASP A 189 -15.31 -12.17 1.91
C ASP A 189 -13.96 -12.78 2.33
N LEU A 190 -12.84 -12.29 1.79
CA LEU A 190 -11.48 -12.73 2.17
C LEU A 190 -11.10 -12.44 3.62
N TRP A 191 -11.69 -11.41 4.22
CA TRP A 191 -11.44 -11.07 5.62
C TRP A 191 -12.36 -11.83 6.58
N SER A 192 -13.59 -12.17 6.16
CA SER A 192 -14.62 -12.76 7.02
C SER A 192 -14.66 -14.30 6.99
N GLU A 193 -14.10 -14.94 5.96
CA GLU A 193 -13.97 -16.40 5.80
C GLU A 193 -12.59 -16.91 6.24
#